data_a5b1be1f9ad97e3c38fefc24a6bf3531
#
_entry.id   a5b1be1f9ad97e3c38fefc24a6bf3531
#
_cell.length_a   1.000
_cell.length_b   1.000
_cell.length_c   1.000
_cell.angle_alpha   90.00
_cell.angle_beta   90.00
_cell.angle_gamma   90.00
#
_symmetry.space_group_name_H-M   'P 1'
#
loop_
_entity.id
_entity.type
_entity.pdbx_description
1 polymer ?
#
loop_
_entity_poly.entity_id
_entity_poly.type
_entity_poly.pdbx_seq_one_letter_code
_entity_poly.pdbx_strand_id
1 'polypeptide(L)'
;LMYACDGAPKDKLNVRLAALLHDIGKPQAKNIKTENGAELYTFYNHEQISEKISRPLLARLKFPNALIDNVCHLVKNHMFNYEPTWTDAAVRRFLVRTGYENFEDLIDLRLADIYGMHRIPMRLHDSPAGRLLLELKVRIEAEHEKNSALTLKALAVNGKDLMQAGIPAGKTVGKVLNYLLET
;
A
#
# COMPACT_ATOMS: atom_id res chain seq x y z
N LEU A 1 -2.48 -18.92 -2.55
CA LEU A 1 -2.69 -17.96 -3.67
C LEU A 1 -4.03 -18.18 -4.38
N MET A 2 -4.36 -19.41 -4.84
CA MET A 2 -5.64 -19.68 -5.50
C MET A 2 -6.83 -19.28 -4.61
N TYR A 3 -6.85 -19.70 -3.35
CA TYR A 3 -7.92 -19.30 -2.43
C TYR A 3 -7.97 -17.80 -2.15
N ALA A 4 -6.84 -17.10 -2.11
CA ALA A 4 -6.85 -15.66 -2.01
C ALA A 4 -7.51 -15.02 -3.25
N CYS A 5 -7.23 -15.56 -4.44
CA CYS A 5 -7.90 -15.13 -5.67
C CYS A 5 -9.44 -15.38 -5.62
N ASP A 6 -9.88 -16.49 -5.02
CA ASP A 6 -11.32 -16.78 -4.83
C ASP A 6 -11.97 -15.83 -3.83
N GLY A 7 -11.22 -15.38 -2.81
CA GLY A 7 -11.68 -14.43 -1.80
C GLY A 7 -11.73 -12.97 -2.28
N ALA A 8 -11.08 -12.66 -3.39
CA ALA A 8 -11.07 -11.31 -3.95
C ALA A 8 -12.41 -10.96 -4.66
N PRO A 9 -12.83 -9.68 -4.69
CA PRO A 9 -14.04 -9.26 -5.38
C PRO A 9 -14.05 -9.70 -6.84
N LYS A 10 -15.19 -10.25 -7.29
CA LYS A 10 -15.30 -10.87 -8.63
C LYS A 10 -15.20 -9.85 -9.77
N ASP A 11 -15.61 -8.63 -9.52
CA ASP A 11 -15.63 -7.50 -10.46
C ASP A 11 -14.32 -6.71 -10.49
N LYS A 12 -13.38 -6.98 -9.57
CA LYS A 12 -12.08 -6.29 -9.49
C LYS A 12 -10.95 -7.19 -10.02
N LEU A 13 -10.72 -7.16 -11.32
CA LEU A 13 -9.68 -7.97 -11.97
C LEU A 13 -8.28 -7.68 -11.43
N ASN A 14 -7.96 -6.42 -11.17
CA ASN A 14 -6.69 -5.98 -10.60
C ASN A 14 -6.43 -6.62 -9.22
N VAL A 15 -7.42 -6.62 -8.32
CA VAL A 15 -7.32 -7.23 -6.99
C VAL A 15 -7.17 -8.75 -7.09
N ARG A 16 -7.92 -9.39 -8.01
CA ARG A 16 -7.82 -10.83 -8.24
C ARG A 16 -6.45 -11.26 -8.75
N LEU A 17 -5.89 -10.51 -9.70
CA LEU A 17 -4.53 -10.74 -10.20
C LEU A 17 -3.49 -10.47 -9.10
N ALA A 18 -3.66 -9.40 -8.31
CA ALA A 18 -2.78 -9.14 -7.18
C ALA A 18 -2.87 -10.26 -6.13
N ALA A 19 -4.06 -10.75 -5.79
CA ALA A 19 -4.25 -11.87 -4.87
C ALA A 19 -3.60 -13.18 -5.38
N LEU A 20 -3.57 -13.39 -6.69
CA LEU A 20 -2.88 -14.54 -7.29
C LEU A 20 -1.36 -14.40 -7.23
N LEU A 21 -0.83 -13.18 -7.29
CA LEU A 21 0.59 -12.91 -7.51
C LEU A 21 1.33 -12.35 -6.28
N HIS A 22 0.63 -11.90 -5.21
CA HIS A 22 1.26 -11.18 -4.11
C HIS A 22 2.42 -11.94 -3.44
N ASP A 23 2.32 -13.24 -3.36
CA ASP A 23 3.25 -14.13 -2.67
C ASP A 23 4.15 -14.96 -3.61
N ILE A 24 4.11 -14.73 -4.91
CA ILE A 24 4.87 -15.52 -5.91
C ILE A 24 6.39 -15.42 -5.70
N GLY A 25 6.85 -14.38 -5.00
CA GLY A 25 8.26 -14.17 -4.65
C GLY A 25 8.74 -14.92 -3.42
N LYS A 26 7.86 -15.53 -2.62
CA LYS A 26 8.24 -16.25 -1.38
C LYS A 26 9.29 -17.35 -1.60
N PRO A 27 9.23 -18.18 -2.65
CA PRO A 27 10.26 -19.19 -2.87
C PRO A 27 11.67 -18.59 -3.02
N GLN A 28 11.81 -17.43 -3.67
CA GLN A 28 13.09 -16.74 -3.85
C GLN A 28 13.53 -15.97 -2.61
N ALA A 29 12.58 -15.51 -1.79
CA ALA A 29 12.82 -14.78 -0.55
C ALA A 29 13.06 -15.70 0.65
N LYS A 30 12.88 -17.02 0.47
CA LYS A 30 12.97 -17.99 1.57
C LYS A 30 14.36 -17.98 2.19
N ASN A 31 14.40 -17.76 3.50
CA ASN A 31 15.59 -17.85 4.32
C ASN A 31 15.28 -18.65 5.58
N ILE A 32 16.31 -19.21 6.22
CA ILE A 32 16.19 -19.96 7.47
C ILE A 32 16.86 -19.14 8.58
N LYS A 33 16.10 -18.86 9.64
CA LYS A 33 16.61 -18.23 10.87
C LYS A 33 16.46 -19.24 12.00
N THR A 34 17.53 -19.46 12.75
CA THR A 34 17.46 -20.26 13.97
C THR A 34 17.13 -19.35 15.15
N GLU A 35 16.05 -19.65 15.84
CA GLU A 35 15.61 -18.92 17.03
C GLU A 35 15.21 -19.91 18.12
N ASN A 36 15.80 -19.81 19.31
CA ASN A 36 15.57 -20.73 20.44
C ASN A 36 15.76 -22.22 20.10
N GLY A 37 16.70 -22.54 19.19
CA GLY A 37 16.98 -23.89 18.75
C GLY A 37 16.00 -24.47 17.71
N ALA A 38 15.02 -23.70 17.27
CA ALA A 38 14.09 -24.05 16.20
C ALA A 38 14.43 -23.32 14.89
N GLU A 39 14.30 -24.00 13.76
CA GLU A 39 14.42 -23.39 12.45
C GLU A 39 13.10 -22.72 12.06
N LEU A 40 13.18 -21.43 11.77
CA LEU A 40 12.04 -20.62 11.29
C LEU A 40 12.30 -20.15 9.86
N TYR A 41 11.31 -20.33 8.99
CA TYR A 41 11.38 -19.78 7.64
C TYR A 41 10.96 -18.31 7.64
N THR A 42 11.77 -17.47 6.99
CA THR A 42 11.48 -16.04 6.79
C THR A 42 11.42 -15.73 5.30
N PHE A 43 10.66 -14.68 4.94
CA PHE A 43 10.41 -14.29 3.54
C PHE A 43 10.52 -12.77 3.39
N TYR A 44 11.55 -12.17 3.96
CA TYR A 44 11.73 -10.71 3.91
C TYR A 44 11.82 -10.21 2.47
N ASN A 45 11.16 -9.07 2.21
CA ASN A 45 11.11 -8.41 0.89
C ASN A 45 10.50 -9.26 -0.23
N HIS A 46 9.71 -10.31 0.09
CA HIS A 46 9.05 -11.11 -0.95
C HIS A 46 8.07 -10.28 -1.78
N GLU A 47 7.49 -9.21 -1.24
CA GLU A 47 6.60 -8.29 -1.94
C GLU A 47 7.32 -7.57 -3.10
N GLN A 48 8.58 -7.19 -2.92
CA GLN A 48 9.39 -6.58 -3.98
C GLN A 48 9.80 -7.60 -5.05
N ILE A 49 10.09 -8.83 -4.64
CA ILE A 49 10.41 -9.93 -5.55
C ILE A 49 9.15 -10.32 -6.33
N SER A 50 8.00 -10.40 -5.65
CA SER A 50 6.70 -10.68 -6.28
C SER A 50 6.36 -9.62 -7.34
N GLU A 51 6.57 -8.34 -7.06
CA GLU A 51 6.38 -7.25 -8.04
C GLU A 51 7.28 -7.44 -9.26
N LYS A 52 8.58 -7.69 -9.06
CA LYS A 52 9.56 -7.91 -10.14
C LYS A 52 9.22 -9.12 -11.02
N ILE A 53 8.64 -10.18 -10.45
CA ILE A 53 8.20 -11.36 -11.21
C ILE A 53 6.88 -11.07 -11.94
N SER A 54 5.95 -10.37 -11.29
CA SER A 54 4.60 -10.12 -11.81
C SER A 54 4.62 -9.23 -13.05
N ARG A 55 5.43 -8.19 -13.07
CA ARG A 55 5.48 -7.21 -14.16
C ARG A 55 5.79 -7.85 -15.53
N PRO A 56 6.89 -8.57 -15.75
CA PRO A 56 7.17 -9.23 -17.03
C PRO A 56 6.17 -10.34 -17.35
N LEU A 57 5.63 -11.04 -16.34
CA LEU A 57 4.61 -12.06 -16.53
C LEU A 57 3.33 -11.46 -17.14
N LEU A 58 2.82 -10.38 -16.54
CA LEU A 58 1.59 -9.70 -17.00
C LEU A 58 1.82 -9.05 -18.38
N ALA A 59 3.00 -8.48 -18.63
CA ALA A 59 3.37 -7.93 -19.93
C ALA A 59 3.40 -9.04 -21.03
N ARG A 60 3.96 -10.20 -20.72
CA ARG A 60 3.96 -11.37 -21.62
C ARG A 60 2.53 -11.85 -21.93
N LEU A 61 1.63 -11.76 -20.96
CA LEU A 61 0.21 -12.08 -21.12
C LEU A 61 -0.58 -10.95 -21.84
N LYS A 62 0.11 -9.86 -22.23
CA LYS A 62 -0.44 -8.72 -22.99
C LYS A 62 -1.55 -7.97 -22.26
N PHE A 63 -1.50 -7.91 -20.93
CA PHE A 63 -2.37 -7.02 -20.17
C PHE A 63 -2.02 -5.55 -20.45
N PRO A 64 -3.00 -4.62 -20.38
CA PRO A 64 -2.75 -3.18 -20.52
C PRO A 64 -1.79 -2.66 -19.46
N ASN A 65 -0.90 -1.71 -19.81
CA ASN A 65 0.08 -1.16 -18.88
C ASN A 65 -0.53 -0.59 -17.60
N ALA A 66 -1.65 0.13 -17.70
CA ALA A 66 -2.34 0.66 -16.53
C ALA A 66 -2.77 -0.44 -15.53
N LEU A 67 -3.24 -1.60 -16.04
CA LEU A 67 -3.57 -2.75 -15.20
C LEU A 67 -2.30 -3.37 -14.59
N ILE A 68 -1.23 -3.50 -15.38
CA ILE A 68 0.07 -4.01 -14.89
C ILE A 68 0.59 -3.14 -13.76
N ASP A 69 0.58 -1.82 -13.95
CA ASP A 69 1.07 -0.86 -12.95
C ASP A 69 0.26 -0.92 -11.66
N ASN A 70 -1.07 -0.98 -11.76
CA ASN A 70 -1.95 -1.11 -10.60
C ASN A 70 -1.73 -2.45 -9.86
N VAL A 71 -1.73 -3.59 -10.57
CA VAL A 71 -1.47 -4.91 -9.97
C VAL A 71 -0.10 -4.96 -9.28
N CYS A 72 0.95 -4.47 -9.94
CA CYS A 72 2.30 -4.43 -9.37
C CYS A 72 2.37 -3.52 -8.15
N HIS A 73 1.64 -2.39 -8.15
CA HIS A 73 1.52 -1.51 -7.00
C HIS A 73 0.86 -2.21 -5.81
N LEU A 74 -0.26 -2.90 -6.03
CA LEU A 74 -0.95 -3.68 -5.00
C LEU A 74 -0.05 -4.78 -4.43
N VAL A 75 0.60 -5.57 -5.31
CA VAL A 75 1.55 -6.63 -4.92
C VAL A 75 2.69 -6.08 -4.07
N LYS A 76 3.29 -4.95 -4.46
CA LYS A 76 4.39 -4.32 -3.73
C LYS A 76 3.99 -3.82 -2.35
N ASN A 77 2.75 -3.36 -2.18
CA ASN A 77 2.27 -2.72 -0.95
C ASN A 77 1.36 -3.62 -0.10
N HIS A 78 1.16 -4.90 -0.46
CA HIS A 78 0.24 -5.77 0.26
C HIS A 78 0.67 -6.06 1.71
N MET A 79 1.98 -5.97 1.99
CA MET A 79 2.53 -6.15 3.33
C MET A 79 2.40 -4.87 4.15
N PHE A 80 1.31 -4.75 4.88
CA PHE A 80 1.14 -3.73 5.91
C PHE A 80 0.46 -4.33 7.15
N ASN A 81 0.91 -3.88 8.29
CA ASN A 81 0.32 -4.25 9.58
C ASN A 81 -0.09 -2.97 10.29
N TYR A 82 -1.40 -2.70 10.27
CA TYR A 82 -1.94 -1.57 10.99
C TYR A 82 -2.13 -1.90 12.46
N GLU A 83 -1.71 -1.00 13.31
CA GLU A 83 -1.93 -1.04 14.75
C GLU A 83 -2.59 0.27 15.21
N PRO A 84 -3.54 0.23 16.18
CA PRO A 84 -4.18 1.45 16.71
C PRO A 84 -3.20 2.48 17.28
N THR A 85 -1.99 2.04 17.63
CA THR A 85 -0.88 2.88 18.11
C THR A 85 -0.25 3.75 17.02
N TRP A 86 -0.60 3.55 15.75
CA TRP A 86 -0.10 4.42 14.67
C TRP A 86 -0.51 5.86 14.92
N THR A 87 0.45 6.77 14.86
CA THR A 87 0.19 8.20 14.86
C THR A 87 -0.43 8.66 13.53
N ASP A 88 -1.07 9.83 13.51
CA ASP A 88 -1.60 10.40 12.27
C ASP A 88 -0.50 10.62 11.22
N ALA A 89 0.72 10.96 11.66
CA ALA A 89 1.87 11.03 10.78
C ALA A 89 2.24 9.66 10.15
N ALA A 90 2.04 8.55 10.88
CA ALA A 90 2.24 7.22 10.32
C ALA A 90 1.16 6.86 9.29
N VAL A 91 -0.09 7.25 9.55
CA VAL A 91 -1.21 7.09 8.60
C VAL A 91 -0.94 7.91 7.33
N ARG A 92 -0.50 9.16 7.45
CA ARG A 92 -0.14 10.01 6.30
C ARG A 92 1.00 9.40 5.48
N ARG A 93 2.08 8.91 6.11
CA ARG A 93 3.18 8.23 5.39
C ARG A 93 2.70 6.98 4.66
N PHE A 94 1.80 6.22 5.28
CA PHE A 94 1.18 5.07 4.63
C PHE A 94 0.38 5.51 3.40
N LEU A 95 -0.47 6.53 3.53
CA LEU A 95 -1.28 7.08 2.45
C LEU A 95 -0.42 7.62 1.29
N VAL A 96 0.65 8.36 1.58
CA VAL A 96 1.60 8.86 0.55
C VAL A 96 2.27 7.70 -0.20
N ARG A 97 2.61 6.61 0.50
CA ARG A 97 3.24 5.44 -0.12
C ARG A 97 2.29 4.64 -1.00
N THR A 98 1.05 4.47 -0.56
CA THR A 98 0.07 3.58 -1.22
C THR A 98 -0.80 4.30 -2.23
N GLY A 99 -0.98 5.62 -2.10
CA GLY A 99 -1.96 6.40 -2.85
C GLY A 99 -3.38 6.18 -2.34
N TYR A 100 -4.13 7.24 -2.22
CA TYR A 100 -5.52 7.17 -1.75
C TYR A 100 -6.39 6.35 -2.71
N GLU A 101 -6.17 6.50 -4.01
CA GLU A 101 -6.90 5.82 -5.08
C GLU A 101 -6.74 4.28 -5.07
N ASN A 102 -5.65 3.78 -4.47
CA ASN A 102 -5.35 2.34 -4.41
C ASN A 102 -5.75 1.70 -3.07
N PHE A 103 -6.17 2.51 -2.11
CA PHE A 103 -6.34 2.05 -0.73
C PHE A 103 -7.46 1.02 -0.59
N GLU A 104 -8.62 1.24 -1.22
CA GLU A 104 -9.74 0.28 -1.23
C GLU A 104 -9.31 -1.08 -1.78
N ASP A 105 -8.55 -1.08 -2.87
CA ASP A 105 -8.06 -2.30 -3.50
C ASP A 105 -7.02 -3.03 -2.61
N LEU A 106 -6.23 -2.28 -1.83
CA LEU A 106 -5.32 -2.87 -0.84
C LEU A 106 -6.08 -3.51 0.33
N ILE A 107 -7.17 -2.90 0.79
CA ILE A 107 -8.06 -3.53 1.80
C ILE A 107 -8.67 -4.81 1.26
N ASP A 108 -9.21 -4.77 0.04
CA ASP A 108 -9.80 -5.95 -0.60
C ASP A 108 -8.76 -7.06 -0.78
N LEU A 109 -7.53 -6.72 -1.17
CA LEU A 109 -6.43 -7.67 -1.27
C LEU A 109 -6.08 -8.28 0.09
N ARG A 110 -6.05 -7.47 1.16
CA ARG A 110 -5.78 -7.96 2.50
C ARG A 110 -6.86 -8.91 3.00
N LEU A 111 -8.14 -8.60 2.76
CA LEU A 111 -9.25 -9.49 3.08
C LEU A 111 -9.19 -10.78 2.28
N ALA A 112 -8.84 -10.70 1.00
CA ALA A 112 -8.65 -11.84 0.13
C ALA A 112 -7.50 -12.76 0.62
N ASP A 113 -6.39 -12.19 1.08
CA ASP A 113 -5.27 -12.93 1.66
C ASP A 113 -5.69 -13.65 2.96
N ILE A 114 -6.39 -12.97 3.86
CA ILE A 114 -6.94 -13.56 5.09
C ILE A 114 -7.90 -14.69 4.75
N TYR A 115 -8.80 -14.52 3.78
CA TYR A 115 -9.66 -15.58 3.29
C TYR A 115 -8.84 -16.78 2.76
N GLY A 116 -7.78 -16.49 2.00
CA GLY A 116 -6.88 -17.51 1.46
C GLY A 116 -6.22 -18.37 2.54
N MET A 117 -5.94 -17.79 3.72
CA MET A 117 -5.37 -18.49 4.87
C MET A 117 -6.40 -19.32 5.64
N HIS A 118 -7.56 -18.75 5.90
CA HIS A 118 -8.56 -19.35 6.82
C HIS A 118 -9.74 -19.99 6.12
N ARG A 119 -9.98 -19.72 4.84
CA ARG A 119 -11.13 -20.16 4.03
C ARG A 119 -12.49 -19.77 4.63
N ILE A 120 -12.50 -18.74 5.45
CA ILE A 120 -13.70 -18.18 6.06
C ILE A 120 -13.91 -16.81 5.47
N PRO A 121 -15.05 -16.51 4.83
CA PRO A 121 -15.36 -15.17 4.34
C PRO A 121 -15.27 -14.19 5.50
N MET A 122 -14.44 -13.16 5.34
CA MET A 122 -14.22 -12.16 6.37
C MET A 122 -14.76 -10.82 5.88
N ARG A 123 -15.73 -10.29 6.62
CA ARG A 123 -16.20 -8.94 6.42
C ARG A 123 -15.46 -8.00 7.36
N LEU A 124 -15.34 -6.74 6.99
CA LEU A 124 -14.67 -5.72 7.81
C LEU A 124 -15.18 -5.67 9.27
N HIS A 125 -16.47 -5.95 9.49
CA HIS A 125 -17.09 -5.86 10.82
C HIS A 125 -17.00 -7.16 11.66
N ASP A 126 -16.74 -8.30 11.05
CA ASP A 126 -16.99 -9.62 11.69
C ASP A 126 -15.76 -10.17 12.45
N SER A 127 -14.58 -9.57 12.28
CA SER A 127 -13.35 -10.07 12.89
C SER A 127 -12.50 -8.95 13.50
N PRO A 128 -11.61 -9.29 14.45
CA PRO A 128 -10.65 -8.33 14.97
C PRO A 128 -9.79 -7.68 13.86
N ALA A 129 -9.28 -8.48 12.92
CA ALA A 129 -8.50 -7.98 11.79
C ALA A 129 -9.33 -7.07 10.87
N GLY A 130 -10.57 -7.44 10.59
CA GLY A 130 -11.48 -6.62 9.79
C GLY A 130 -11.81 -5.28 10.47
N ARG A 131 -12.01 -5.28 11.79
CA ARG A 131 -12.23 -4.03 12.55
C ARG A 131 -11.01 -3.09 12.51
N LEU A 132 -9.80 -3.63 12.59
CA LEU A 132 -8.57 -2.85 12.43
C LEU A 132 -8.46 -2.24 11.02
N LEU A 133 -8.81 -2.98 9.98
CA LEU A 133 -8.84 -2.45 8.61
C LEU A 133 -9.90 -1.35 8.44
N LEU A 134 -11.07 -1.51 9.08
CA LEU A 134 -12.10 -0.49 9.07
C LEU A 134 -11.65 0.78 9.81
N GLU A 135 -11.01 0.65 10.96
CA GLU A 135 -10.44 1.79 11.70
C GLU A 135 -9.39 2.52 10.86
N LEU A 136 -8.48 1.78 10.22
CA LEU A 136 -7.50 2.36 9.30
C LEU A 136 -8.18 3.11 8.15
N LYS A 137 -9.25 2.53 7.57
CA LYS A 137 -10.02 3.18 6.50
C LYS A 137 -10.56 4.53 6.96
N VAL A 138 -11.24 4.60 8.09
CA VAL A 138 -11.78 5.84 8.66
C VAL A 138 -10.69 6.88 8.88
N ARG A 139 -9.55 6.46 9.41
CA ARG A 139 -8.40 7.37 9.64
C ARG A 139 -7.80 7.89 8.33
N ILE A 140 -7.71 7.05 7.30
CA ILE A 140 -7.21 7.45 5.98
C ILE A 140 -8.17 8.44 5.31
N GLU A 141 -9.48 8.20 5.39
CA GLU A 141 -10.48 9.13 4.88
C GLU A 141 -10.36 10.51 5.56
N ALA A 142 -10.26 10.53 6.89
CA ALA A 142 -10.07 11.76 7.65
C ALA A 142 -8.76 12.49 7.29
N GLU A 143 -7.66 11.76 7.12
CA GLU A 143 -6.39 12.37 6.71
C GLU A 143 -6.41 12.83 5.24
N HIS A 144 -7.11 12.13 4.36
CA HIS A 144 -7.28 12.55 2.97
C HIS A 144 -8.10 13.84 2.88
N GLU A 145 -9.20 13.97 3.63
CA GLU A 145 -10.00 15.19 3.70
C GLU A 145 -9.19 16.38 4.23
N LYS A 146 -8.41 16.18 5.29
CA LYS A 146 -7.50 17.22 5.81
C LYS A 146 -6.45 17.62 4.77
N ASN A 147 -5.85 16.67 4.07
CA ASN A 147 -4.80 16.91 3.09
C ASN A 147 -5.33 17.44 1.74
N SER A 148 -6.57 17.16 1.37
CA SER A 148 -7.20 17.79 0.20
C SER A 148 -7.37 19.29 0.38
N ALA A 149 -7.53 19.75 1.62
CA ALA A 149 -7.52 21.16 2.00
C ALA A 149 -6.10 21.78 2.05
N LEU A 150 -5.05 20.95 2.17
CA LEU A 150 -3.64 21.33 2.34
C LEU A 150 -2.77 20.98 1.12
N THR A 151 -3.32 21.02 -0.09
CA THR A 151 -2.48 20.84 -1.29
C THR A 151 -1.49 22.01 -1.42
N LEU A 152 -0.33 21.77 -2.08
CA LEU A 152 0.64 22.82 -2.40
C LEU A 152 0.01 24.08 -3.03
N LYS A 153 -1.16 23.92 -3.69
CA LYS A 153 -1.96 25.04 -4.24
C LYS A 153 -2.75 25.81 -3.16
N ALA A 154 -3.03 25.21 -2.03
CA ALA A 154 -3.75 25.84 -0.91
C ALA A 154 -2.80 26.55 0.07
N LEU A 155 -1.49 26.35 -0.04
CA LEU A 155 -0.54 27.15 0.72
C LEU A 155 -0.67 28.64 0.35
N ALA A 156 -0.75 29.49 1.36
CA ALA A 156 -0.73 30.95 1.18
C ALA A 156 0.57 31.46 0.54
N VAL A 157 1.61 30.60 0.52
CA VAL A 157 2.95 30.88 -0.02
C VAL A 157 3.25 29.87 -1.13
N ASN A 158 3.64 30.36 -2.30
CA ASN A 158 4.04 29.53 -3.43
C ASN A 158 5.55 29.60 -3.70
N GLY A 159 6.05 28.81 -4.64
CA GLY A 159 7.47 28.75 -4.94
C GLY A 159 8.06 30.09 -5.42
N LYS A 160 7.27 30.98 -6.04
CA LYS A 160 7.73 32.31 -6.45
C LYS A 160 7.93 33.22 -5.23
N ASP A 161 7.03 33.14 -4.26
CA ASP A 161 7.12 33.92 -3.03
C ASP A 161 8.37 33.54 -2.23
N LEU A 162 8.70 32.22 -2.16
CA LEU A 162 9.92 31.73 -1.53
C LEU A 162 11.18 32.21 -2.25
N MET A 163 11.16 32.25 -3.58
CA MET A 163 12.28 32.77 -4.36
C MET A 163 12.46 34.29 -4.17
N GLN A 164 11.36 35.05 -4.07
CA GLN A 164 11.39 36.48 -3.74
C GLN A 164 11.90 36.74 -2.32
N ALA A 165 11.64 35.81 -1.39
CA ALA A 165 12.17 35.80 -0.02
C ALA A 165 13.66 35.35 0.05
N GLY A 166 14.33 35.13 -1.10
CA GLY A 166 15.76 34.81 -1.16
C GLY A 166 16.12 33.33 -1.18
N ILE A 167 15.14 32.43 -1.28
CA ILE A 167 15.41 30.99 -1.39
C ILE A 167 15.79 30.62 -2.81
N PRO A 168 16.99 30.03 -3.05
CA PRO A 168 17.43 29.67 -4.38
C PRO A 168 16.48 28.76 -5.13
N ALA A 169 16.22 29.00 -6.40
CA ALA A 169 15.42 28.15 -7.26
C ALA A 169 15.97 26.70 -7.26
N GLY A 170 15.09 25.70 -7.19
CA GLY A 170 15.47 24.29 -7.26
C GLY A 170 14.92 23.44 -6.11
N LYS A 171 15.62 22.35 -5.78
CA LYS A 171 15.18 21.35 -4.78
C LYS A 171 14.90 21.95 -3.38
N THR A 172 15.53 23.06 -3.04
CA THR A 172 15.35 23.74 -1.74
C THR A 172 13.97 24.34 -1.61
N VAL A 173 13.43 24.95 -2.66
CA VAL A 173 12.06 25.47 -2.69
C VAL A 173 11.04 24.36 -2.43
N GLY A 174 11.21 23.20 -3.08
CA GLY A 174 10.34 22.04 -2.85
C GLY A 174 10.40 21.51 -1.42
N LYS A 175 11.59 21.47 -0.81
CA LYS A 175 11.77 21.06 0.59
C LYS A 175 11.05 21.98 1.57
N VAL A 176 11.16 23.30 1.34
CA VAL A 176 10.50 24.30 2.21
C VAL A 176 8.99 24.24 2.05
N LEU A 177 8.47 24.11 0.82
CA LEU A 177 7.04 23.96 0.60
C LEU A 177 6.47 22.70 1.27
N ASN A 178 7.20 21.57 1.17
CA ASN A 178 6.79 20.34 1.86
C ASN A 178 6.85 20.48 3.39
N TYR A 179 7.85 21.15 3.93
CA TYR A 179 7.94 21.43 5.36
C TYR A 179 6.74 22.26 5.85
N LEU A 180 6.35 23.30 5.07
CA LEU A 180 5.19 24.15 5.38
C LEU A 180 3.85 23.40 5.28
N LEU A 181 3.79 22.28 4.55
CA LEU A 181 2.61 21.41 4.52
C LEU A 181 2.53 20.45 5.72
N GLU A 182 3.66 20.18 6.37
CA GLU A 182 3.76 19.23 7.50
C GLU A 182 3.57 19.92 8.86
N THR A 183 3.62 21.27 8.89
CA THR A 183 3.43 22.10 10.10
C THR A 183 2.01 22.61 10.20
#